data_f132e5c61b9e3e6564374f9dfccfa992
#
_entry.id   f132e5c61b9e3e6564374f9dfccfa992
#
_cell.length_a   1.000
_cell.length_b   1.000
_cell.length_c   1.000
_cell.angle_alpha   90.00
_cell.angle_beta   90.00
_cell.angle_gamma   90.00
#
_symmetry.space_group_name_H-M   'P 1'
#
loop_
_entity.id
_entity.type
_entity.pdbx_description
1 polymer ?
#
loop_
_entity_poly.entity_id
_entity_poly.type
_entity_poly.pdbx_seq_one_letter_code
_entity_poly.pdbx_strand_id
1 'polypeptide(L)'
;RGLYWTYPDSTNVEEQRLPYIEESKYTELCPEFKGTYIEEVYNQITSKFKLGRVRFLMKPPRSCLSWHRDPEMRLHIPIITNVGCKMVIEDEAFHMPANGDGYITDNTKYHNFFNGSEIDRVHLVATLLDHNCSGDDCCKMCD
;
A
#
# COMPACT_ATOMS: atom_id res chain seq x y z
N ARG A 1 1.63 4.53 -11.75
CA ARG A 1 3.06 4.52 -11.37
C ARG A 1 3.19 4.81 -9.89
N GLY A 2 4.22 4.23 -9.26
CA GLY A 2 4.47 4.41 -7.83
C GLY A 2 5.85 4.99 -7.57
N LEU A 3 5.95 5.79 -6.54
CA LEU A 3 7.22 6.23 -5.98
C LEU A 3 7.59 5.29 -4.85
N TYR A 4 8.66 4.55 -5.01
CA TYR A 4 9.11 3.56 -4.03
C TYR A 4 9.86 4.22 -2.88
N TRP A 5 9.51 3.86 -1.66
CA TRP A 5 10.23 4.23 -0.45
C TRP A 5 11.30 3.21 -0.08
N THR A 6 11.08 1.96 -0.47
CA THR A 6 11.97 0.85 -0.14
C THR A 6 12.48 0.17 -1.41
N TYR A 7 13.64 -0.44 -1.29
CA TYR A 7 14.25 -1.23 -2.33
C TYR A 7 14.71 -2.58 -1.78
N PRO A 8 14.88 -3.60 -2.63
CA PRO A 8 15.37 -4.89 -2.19
C PRO A 8 16.83 -4.81 -1.76
N ASP A 9 17.13 -5.38 -0.60
CA ASP A 9 18.51 -5.55 -0.13
C ASP A 9 19.13 -6.73 -0.89
N SER A 10 19.57 -6.46 -2.10
CA SER A 10 20.23 -7.45 -2.95
C SER A 10 21.47 -6.85 -3.59
N THR A 11 22.59 -7.52 -3.40
CA THR A 11 23.82 -7.23 -4.12
C THR A 11 23.90 -7.96 -5.46
N ASN A 12 22.94 -8.83 -5.74
CA ASN A 12 22.88 -9.60 -6.97
C ASN A 12 22.11 -8.84 -8.06
N VAL A 13 22.85 -8.37 -9.07
CA VAL A 13 22.29 -7.61 -10.19
C VAL A 13 21.27 -8.46 -10.99
N GLU A 14 21.45 -9.77 -11.05
CA GLU A 14 20.53 -10.67 -11.73
C GLU A 14 19.16 -10.69 -11.03
N GLU A 15 19.14 -10.75 -9.70
CA GLU A 15 17.89 -10.68 -8.92
C GLU A 15 17.13 -9.38 -9.17
N GLN A 16 17.84 -8.26 -9.29
CA GLN A 16 17.23 -6.96 -9.56
C GLN A 16 16.55 -6.87 -10.93
N ARG A 17 16.90 -7.76 -11.85
CA ARG A 17 16.33 -7.83 -13.18
C ARG A 17 15.14 -8.79 -13.29
N LEU A 18 14.88 -9.57 -12.27
CA LEU A 18 13.73 -10.47 -12.28
C LEU A 18 12.42 -9.68 -12.30
N PRO A 19 11.40 -10.18 -13.01
CA PRO A 19 10.10 -9.52 -13.05
C PRO A 19 9.38 -9.49 -11.69
N TYR A 20 9.79 -10.36 -10.76
CA TYR A 20 9.25 -10.44 -9.41
C TYR A 20 10.38 -10.58 -8.40
N ILE A 21 10.37 -9.70 -7.39
CA ILE A 21 11.25 -9.77 -6.23
C ILE A 21 10.36 -9.99 -5.02
N GLU A 22 10.72 -10.97 -4.18
CA GLU A 22 9.96 -11.26 -2.95
C GLU A 22 9.83 -10.03 -2.06
N GLU A 23 8.64 -9.84 -1.51
CA GLU A 23 8.34 -8.70 -0.64
C GLU A 23 9.27 -8.61 0.58
N SER A 24 9.68 -9.76 1.14
CA SER A 24 10.59 -9.82 2.29
C SER A 24 11.97 -9.23 2.03
N LYS A 25 12.36 -9.02 0.79
CA LYS A 25 13.66 -8.46 0.42
C LYS A 25 13.68 -6.93 0.42
N TYR A 26 12.52 -6.27 0.50
CA TYR A 26 12.42 -4.81 0.54
C TYR A 26 12.64 -4.30 1.98
N THR A 27 13.89 -4.31 2.43
CA THR A 27 14.25 -4.04 3.82
C THR A 27 14.90 -2.66 4.05
N GLU A 28 15.28 -1.97 2.97
CA GLU A 28 16.02 -0.71 3.07
C GLU A 28 15.21 0.48 2.61
N LEU A 29 15.23 1.54 3.40
CA LEU A 29 14.70 2.84 2.98
C LEU A 29 15.59 3.44 1.88
N CYS A 30 14.98 3.95 0.82
CA CYS A 30 15.72 4.62 -0.24
C CYS A 30 16.54 5.79 0.32
N PRO A 31 17.83 5.92 -0.09
CA PRO A 31 18.71 6.95 0.48
C PRO A 31 18.18 8.38 0.37
N GLU A 32 17.40 8.67 -0.67
CA GLU A 32 16.80 9.99 -0.90
C GLU A 32 15.86 10.43 0.21
N PHE A 33 15.32 9.48 0.97
CA PHE A 33 14.35 9.77 2.04
C PHE A 33 14.98 9.81 3.43
N LYS A 34 16.26 9.48 3.57
CA LYS A 34 16.96 9.55 4.84
C LYS A 34 17.09 11.01 5.28
N GLY A 35 16.78 11.27 6.55
CA GLY A 35 16.76 12.62 7.11
C GLY A 35 15.51 13.43 6.77
N THR A 36 14.49 12.83 6.18
CA THR A 36 13.23 13.48 5.83
C THR A 36 12.07 13.03 6.73
N TYR A 37 10.95 13.73 6.64
CA TYR A 37 9.71 13.33 7.30
C TYR A 37 9.25 11.92 6.88
N ILE A 38 9.55 11.51 5.65
CA ILE A 38 9.25 10.16 5.16
C ILE A 38 9.94 9.09 6.01
N GLU A 39 11.18 9.32 6.41
CA GLU A 39 11.89 8.41 7.33
C GLU A 39 11.20 8.31 8.68
N GLU A 40 10.72 9.42 9.24
CA GLU A 40 9.97 9.40 10.50
C GLU A 40 8.71 8.55 10.40
N VAL A 41 7.92 8.75 9.34
CA VAL A 41 6.70 7.97 9.09
C VAL A 41 7.04 6.49 8.89
N TYR A 42 8.06 6.19 8.09
CA TYR A 42 8.52 4.83 7.85
C TYR A 42 8.92 4.13 9.16
N ASN A 43 9.67 4.82 10.02
CA ASN A 43 10.08 4.26 11.32
C ASN A 43 8.88 4.01 12.24
N GLN A 44 7.88 4.88 12.24
CA GLN A 44 6.66 4.68 13.01
C GLN A 44 5.89 3.45 12.53
N ILE A 45 5.75 3.27 11.21
CA ILE A 45 5.03 2.13 10.65
C ILE A 45 5.80 0.83 10.91
N THR A 46 7.11 0.82 10.70
CA THR A 46 7.93 -0.38 10.91
C THR A 46 8.07 -0.77 12.37
N SER A 47 7.81 0.14 13.30
CA SER A 47 7.74 -0.20 14.72
C SER A 47 6.53 -1.07 15.06
N LYS A 48 5.50 -1.06 14.24
CA LYS A 48 4.24 -1.80 14.44
C LYS A 48 4.08 -2.98 13.51
N PHE A 49 4.61 -2.91 12.29
CA PHE A 49 4.38 -3.90 11.24
C PHE A 49 5.69 -4.28 10.58
N LYS A 50 5.78 -5.54 10.14
CA LYS A 50 6.83 -5.98 9.24
C LYS A 50 6.39 -5.69 7.82
N LEU A 51 7.12 -4.84 7.12
CA LEU A 51 6.75 -4.32 5.81
C LEU A 51 7.60 -4.92 4.69
N GLY A 52 6.96 -5.11 3.54
CA GLY A 52 7.62 -5.29 2.26
C GLY A 52 7.76 -3.95 1.53
N ARG A 53 7.29 -3.91 0.28
CA ARG A 53 7.33 -2.67 -0.50
C ARG A 53 6.49 -1.58 0.15
N VAL A 54 7.06 -0.38 0.19
CA VAL A 54 6.36 0.83 0.60
C VAL A 54 6.44 1.83 -0.55
N ARG A 55 5.29 2.35 -0.98
CA ARG A 55 5.19 3.21 -2.16
C ARG A 55 4.13 4.27 -2.00
N PHE A 56 4.34 5.43 -2.61
CA PHE A 56 3.22 6.27 -2.99
C PHE A 56 2.62 5.73 -4.28
N LEU A 57 1.34 5.48 -4.30
CA LEU A 57 0.60 5.02 -5.47
C LEU A 57 -0.44 6.06 -5.87
N MET A 58 -0.37 6.48 -7.12
CA MET A 58 -1.33 7.43 -7.71
C MET A 58 -2.29 6.69 -8.63
N LYS A 59 -3.57 7.04 -8.51
CA LYS A 59 -4.62 6.59 -9.41
C LYS A 59 -5.24 7.80 -10.09
N PRO A 60 -5.13 7.92 -11.43
CA PRO A 60 -5.67 9.08 -12.13
C PRO A 60 -7.20 9.10 -12.12
N PRO A 61 -7.80 10.28 -12.45
CA PRO A 61 -9.26 10.39 -12.52
C PRO A 61 -9.90 9.38 -13.46
N ARG A 62 -11.11 8.98 -13.13
CA ARG A 62 -11.96 8.12 -13.96
C ARG A 62 -11.24 6.84 -14.43
N SER A 63 -10.58 6.17 -13.50
CA SER A 63 -9.83 4.95 -13.77
C SER A 63 -10.02 3.93 -12.66
N CYS A 64 -9.77 2.67 -12.99
CA CYS A 64 -9.81 1.57 -12.05
C CYS A 64 -8.66 0.61 -12.29
N LEU A 65 -8.44 -0.29 -11.35
CA LEU A 65 -7.58 -1.44 -11.52
C LEU A 65 -8.40 -2.59 -12.11
N SER A 66 -7.75 -3.71 -12.40
CA SER A 66 -8.47 -4.94 -12.71
C SER A 66 -8.97 -5.61 -11.42
N TRP A 67 -9.95 -6.49 -11.55
CA TRP A 67 -10.40 -7.34 -10.47
C TRP A 67 -9.38 -8.45 -10.26
N HIS A 68 -8.73 -8.48 -9.08
CA HIS A 68 -7.58 -9.36 -8.81
C HIS A 68 -7.40 -9.64 -7.33
N ARG A 69 -6.46 -10.53 -7.01
CA ARG A 69 -6.00 -10.81 -5.65
C ARG A 69 -4.49 -10.65 -5.57
N ASP A 70 -4.01 -10.28 -4.39
CA ASP A 70 -2.58 -10.23 -4.06
C ASP A 70 -2.23 -11.32 -3.04
N PRO A 71 -0.97 -11.74 -2.96
CA PRO A 71 -0.54 -12.74 -1.96
C PRO A 71 -0.58 -12.21 -0.51
N GLU A 72 -0.43 -10.91 -0.33
CA GLU A 72 -0.32 -10.27 0.98
C GLU A 72 -1.38 -9.20 1.19
N MET A 73 -1.61 -8.88 2.46
CA MET A 73 -2.42 -7.74 2.86
C MET A 73 -1.69 -6.43 2.65
N ARG A 74 -2.42 -5.33 2.64
CA ARG A 74 -1.88 -3.99 2.42
C ARG A 74 -2.27 -3.04 3.55
N LEU A 75 -1.34 -2.14 3.90
CA LEU A 75 -1.63 -0.97 4.70
C LEU A 75 -1.78 0.22 3.75
N HIS A 76 -2.88 0.94 3.86
CA HIS A 76 -3.15 2.17 3.12
C HIS A 76 -3.15 3.36 4.06
N ILE A 77 -2.40 4.40 3.72
CA ILE A 77 -2.51 5.71 4.36
C ILE A 77 -2.88 6.70 3.26
N PRO A 78 -4.16 7.13 3.19
CA PRO A 78 -4.60 8.09 2.18
C PRO A 78 -3.93 9.44 2.36
N ILE A 79 -3.43 10.03 1.27
CA ILE A 79 -2.77 11.35 1.27
C ILE A 79 -3.65 12.36 0.54
N ILE A 80 -4.06 12.06 -0.69
CA ILE A 80 -4.97 12.87 -1.49
C ILE A 80 -6.09 11.96 -1.97
N THR A 81 -7.30 12.24 -1.53
CA THR A 81 -8.46 11.42 -1.88
C THR A 81 -9.76 12.21 -1.75
N ASN A 82 -10.86 11.59 -2.14
CA ASN A 82 -12.22 12.12 -1.97
C ASN A 82 -13.23 10.96 -2.02
N VAL A 83 -14.49 11.25 -1.78
CA VAL A 83 -15.56 10.25 -1.69
C VAL A 83 -15.80 9.46 -2.98
N GLY A 84 -15.32 9.94 -4.12
CA GLY A 84 -15.39 9.22 -5.40
C GLY A 84 -14.32 8.12 -5.55
N CYS A 85 -13.37 8.04 -4.62
CA CYS A 85 -12.32 7.03 -4.61
C CYS A 85 -12.70 5.90 -3.67
N LYS A 86 -12.89 4.71 -4.20
CA LYS A 86 -13.39 3.57 -3.43
C LYS A 86 -12.57 2.31 -3.66
N MET A 87 -12.35 1.58 -2.57
CA MET A 87 -11.89 0.20 -2.61
C MET A 87 -13.11 -0.70 -2.63
N VAL A 88 -13.09 -1.71 -3.47
CA VAL A 88 -14.10 -2.78 -3.47
C VAL A 88 -13.39 -4.09 -3.12
N ILE A 89 -13.80 -4.71 -2.04
CA ILE A 89 -13.32 -6.03 -1.65
C ILE A 89 -14.54 -6.95 -1.60
N GLU A 90 -14.53 -7.95 -2.48
CA GLU A 90 -15.68 -8.85 -2.71
C GLU A 90 -16.95 -8.05 -3.02
N ASP A 91 -17.92 -8.01 -2.13
CA ASP A 91 -19.19 -7.31 -2.29
C ASP A 91 -19.27 -6.00 -1.50
N GLU A 92 -18.19 -5.58 -0.84
CA GLU A 92 -18.15 -4.35 -0.06
C GLU A 92 -17.37 -3.26 -0.78
N ALA A 93 -17.98 -2.08 -0.90
CA ALA A 93 -17.33 -0.86 -1.40
C ALA A 93 -17.20 0.15 -0.27
N PHE A 94 -16.01 0.73 -0.08
CA PHE A 94 -15.79 1.69 0.98
C PHE A 94 -14.77 2.76 0.58
N HIS A 95 -14.87 3.91 1.22
CA HIS A 95 -13.94 5.03 1.10
C HIS A 95 -13.03 5.10 2.32
N MET A 96 -11.74 5.36 2.08
CA MET A 96 -10.75 5.59 3.11
C MET A 96 -10.37 7.08 3.10
N PRO A 97 -10.86 7.90 4.05
CA PRO A 97 -10.56 9.32 4.05
C PRO A 97 -9.12 9.64 4.44
N ALA A 98 -8.59 10.76 3.93
CA ALA A 98 -7.26 11.26 4.27
C ALA A 98 -7.33 12.09 5.56
N ASN A 99 -7.33 11.41 6.70
CA ASN A 99 -7.46 12.02 8.03
C ASN A 99 -6.30 11.65 8.97
N GLY A 100 -5.21 11.11 8.43
CA GLY A 100 -4.08 10.65 9.21
C GLY A 100 -4.16 9.19 9.66
N ASP A 101 -5.28 8.53 9.45
CA ASP A 101 -5.46 7.13 9.80
C ASP A 101 -4.88 6.19 8.74
N GLY A 102 -4.42 5.04 9.20
CA GLY A 102 -4.05 3.92 8.33
C GLY A 102 -5.15 2.86 8.30
N TYR A 103 -5.28 2.20 7.16
CA TYR A 103 -6.29 1.17 6.93
C TYR A 103 -5.62 -0.10 6.45
N ILE A 104 -5.91 -1.22 7.11
CA ILE A 104 -5.45 -2.53 6.66
C ILE A 104 -6.55 -3.15 5.79
N THR A 105 -6.18 -3.52 4.57
CA THR A 105 -7.10 -4.12 3.62
C THR A 105 -6.68 -5.55 3.30
N ASP A 106 -7.65 -6.45 3.25
CA ASP A 106 -7.42 -7.86 2.91
C ASP A 106 -7.37 -8.03 1.40
N ASN A 107 -6.25 -7.71 0.82
CA ASN A 107 -6.00 -7.84 -0.62
C ASN A 107 -5.80 -9.29 -1.07
N THR A 108 -5.84 -10.26 -0.15
CA THR A 108 -5.86 -11.68 -0.49
C THR A 108 -7.22 -12.11 -1.04
N LYS A 109 -8.26 -11.32 -0.79
CA LYS A 109 -9.58 -11.46 -1.39
C LYS A 109 -9.63 -10.72 -2.73
N TYR A 110 -10.59 -11.11 -3.59
CA TYR A 110 -10.80 -10.40 -4.85
C TYR A 110 -11.18 -8.94 -4.58
N HIS A 111 -10.45 -8.03 -5.20
CA HIS A 111 -10.62 -6.61 -4.97
C HIS A 111 -10.32 -5.79 -6.23
N ASN A 112 -10.82 -4.57 -6.20
CA ASN A 112 -10.51 -3.53 -7.18
C ASN A 112 -10.47 -2.18 -6.46
N PHE A 113 -9.77 -1.23 -7.03
CA PHE A 113 -9.80 0.16 -6.60
C PHE A 113 -10.17 1.04 -7.78
N PHE A 114 -11.11 1.96 -7.57
CA PHE A 114 -11.45 2.91 -8.60
C PHE A 114 -11.46 4.34 -8.10
N ASN A 115 -11.13 5.24 -9.02
CA ASN A 115 -11.21 6.68 -8.82
C ASN A 115 -12.25 7.25 -9.78
N GLY A 116 -13.47 7.48 -9.26
CA GLY A 116 -14.57 8.05 -10.02
C GLY A 116 -14.60 9.58 -9.98
N SER A 117 -13.56 10.21 -9.44
CA SER A 117 -13.48 11.67 -9.28
C SER A 117 -12.73 12.36 -10.42
N GLU A 118 -12.54 13.67 -10.29
CA GLU A 118 -11.85 14.51 -11.27
C GLU A 118 -10.39 14.82 -10.86
N ILE A 119 -9.92 14.34 -9.72
CA ILE A 119 -8.56 14.57 -9.22
C ILE A 119 -7.79 13.26 -9.04
N ASP A 120 -6.47 13.34 -9.07
CA ASP A 120 -5.61 12.20 -8.77
C ASP A 120 -5.79 11.74 -7.32
N ARG A 121 -5.86 10.44 -7.10
CA ARG A 121 -5.83 9.84 -5.77
C ARG A 121 -4.41 9.38 -5.46
N VAL A 122 -3.88 9.77 -4.30
CA VAL A 122 -2.56 9.34 -3.83
C VAL A 122 -2.71 8.66 -2.47
N HIS A 123 -2.25 7.43 -2.37
CA HIS A 123 -2.12 6.70 -1.12
C HIS A 123 -0.66 6.32 -0.88
N LEU A 124 -0.23 6.34 0.37
CA LEU A 124 0.89 5.51 0.80
C LEU A 124 0.38 4.09 0.93
N VAL A 125 1.04 3.13 0.28
CA VAL A 125 0.66 1.72 0.32
C VAL A 125 1.88 0.89 0.71
N ALA A 126 1.72 0.10 1.76
CA ALA A 126 2.75 -0.82 2.24
C ALA A 126 2.23 -2.26 2.21
N THR A 127 3.09 -3.19 1.80
CA THR A 127 2.81 -4.61 1.91
C THR A 127 3.04 -5.07 3.34
N LEU A 128 2.09 -5.79 3.92
CA LEU A 128 2.19 -6.35 5.27
C LEU A 128 2.62 -7.81 5.17
N LEU A 129 3.75 -8.16 5.83
CA LEU A 129 4.32 -9.51 5.73
C LEU A 129 3.80 -10.48 6.78
N ASP A 130 3.55 -10.00 8.00
CA ASP A 130 3.20 -10.82 9.15
C ASP A 130 1.76 -10.62 9.62
N HIS A 131 0.92 -9.98 8.81
CA HIS A 131 -0.46 -9.71 9.18
C HIS A 131 -1.40 -10.68 8.51
N ASN A 132 -2.15 -11.44 9.32
CA ASN A 132 -3.20 -12.34 8.86
C ASN A 132 -4.52 -11.90 9.48
N CYS A 133 -5.50 -11.63 8.64
CA CYS A 133 -6.85 -11.40 9.10
C CYS A 133 -7.56 -12.70 9.36
N SER A 134 -8.03 -12.86 10.59
CA SER A 134 -8.99 -13.89 10.94
C SER A 134 -10.30 -13.21 11.35
N GLY A 135 -11.21 -13.03 10.39
CA GLY A 135 -12.55 -12.49 10.67
C GLY A 135 -12.93 -11.28 9.82
N ASP A 136 -14.21 -10.92 9.91
CA ASP A 136 -14.85 -9.92 9.05
C ASP A 136 -14.43 -8.46 9.33
N ASP A 137 -13.77 -8.20 10.45
CA ASP A 137 -13.40 -6.84 10.88
C ASP A 137 -12.03 -6.37 10.38
N CYS A 138 -11.32 -7.21 9.66
CA CYS A 138 -9.91 -6.96 9.34
C CYS A 138 -9.69 -5.92 8.23
N CYS A 139 -10.72 -5.53 7.51
CA CYS A 139 -10.63 -4.48 6.49
C CYS A 139 -10.98 -3.09 7.04
N LYS A 140 -11.15 -2.98 8.35
CA LYS A 140 -11.42 -1.73 9.05
C LYS A 140 -10.14 -1.16 9.65
N MET A 141 -10.20 0.08 10.10
CA MET A 141 -9.08 0.79 10.73
C MET A 141 -8.35 -0.05 11.77
N CYS A 142 -7.04 -0.17 11.62
CA CYS A 142 -6.14 -0.58 12.69
C CYS A 142 -5.31 0.63 13.14
N ASP A 143 -5.47 1.00 14.36
CA ASP A 143 -4.62 2.02 14.98
C ASP A 143 -3.20 1.49 15.23
#